data_dcec7a2e423d0d1bfa304e4a4b5c61de
#
_entry.id   dcec7a2e423d0d1bfa304e4a4b5c61de
#
_cell.length_a   1.000
_cell.length_b   1.000
_cell.length_c   1.000
_cell.angle_alpha   90.00
_cell.angle_beta   90.00
_cell.angle_gamma   90.00
#
_symmetry.space_group_name_H-M   'P 1'
#
loop_
_entity.id
_entity.type
_entity.pdbx_description
1 polymer ?
#
loop_
_entity_poly.entity_id
_entity_poly.type
_entity_poly.pdbx_seq_one_letter_code
_entity_poly.pdbx_strand_id
1 'polypeptide(L)'
;LGLVGSEMCIRDRVTADGDHVLNATGALSGDGGEANWVKVDPNEKFSVNSLGYITQNNQLVGTIGVVDVDNYDYIEKYGENLYNLTAGGNIIASDAEIEQGALETSNVNVVNEMVNMITIQRAYEAGQKVITSIDETLDKAVNNVGRV
;
A
#
# COMPACT_ATOMS: atom_id res chain seq x y z
N LEU A 1 6.79 -1.37 -2.46
CA LEU A 1 6.42 -2.35 -1.43
C LEU A 1 7.51 -2.38 -0.37
N GLY A 2 7.45 -1.43 0.58
CA GLY A 2 8.37 -1.41 1.70
C GLY A 2 8.05 -2.55 2.66
N LEU A 3 8.97 -3.49 2.82
CA LEU A 3 8.94 -4.46 3.91
C LEU A 3 9.29 -3.73 5.21
N VAL A 4 8.30 -3.14 5.87
CA VAL A 4 8.48 -2.48 7.17
C VAL A 4 8.51 -3.55 8.24
N GLY A 5 9.67 -3.73 8.89
CA GLY A 5 9.82 -4.52 10.11
C GLY A 5 9.65 -6.03 9.88
N SER A 6 10.59 -6.68 9.19
CA SER A 6 10.59 -8.15 9.17
C SER A 6 11.16 -8.68 10.49
N GLU A 7 10.33 -9.35 11.27
CA GLU A 7 10.77 -10.14 12.42
C GLU A 7 11.26 -11.53 11.97
N MET A 8 12.11 -12.16 12.78
CA MET A 8 12.77 -13.40 12.42
C MET A 8 12.21 -14.55 13.26
N CYS A 9 11.36 -15.38 12.65
CA CYS A 9 11.00 -16.68 13.24
C CYS A 9 12.05 -17.71 12.89
N ILE A 10 12.97 -17.95 13.81
CA ILE A 10 14.01 -18.98 13.87
C ILE A 10 14.93 -19.10 12.62
N ARG A 11 14.50 -18.94 11.39
CA ARG A 11 15.29 -18.91 10.14
C ARG A 11 14.55 -18.24 8.99
N ASP A 12 13.23 -18.14 9.07
CA ASP A 12 12.41 -17.63 8.00
C ASP A 12 12.24 -16.11 8.15
N ARG A 13 12.31 -15.38 7.05
CA ARG A 13 11.99 -13.94 7.05
C ARG A 13 10.48 -13.77 6.98
N VAL A 14 9.93 -13.06 7.95
CA VAL A 14 8.50 -12.75 8.02
C VAL A 14 8.27 -11.25 8.14
N THR A 15 7.07 -10.81 7.75
CA THR A 15 6.59 -9.45 8.00
C THR A 15 6.22 -9.27 9.48
N ALA A 16 5.89 -8.05 9.90
CA ALA A 16 5.40 -7.78 11.25
C ALA A 16 4.09 -8.54 11.56
N ASP A 17 3.30 -8.85 10.55
CA ASP A 17 2.04 -9.60 10.66
C ASP A 17 2.23 -11.12 10.63
N GLY A 18 3.45 -11.60 10.41
CA GLY A 18 3.81 -13.01 10.40
C GLY A 18 3.78 -13.68 9.01
N ASP A 19 3.60 -12.92 7.94
CA ASP A 19 3.61 -13.45 6.57
C ASP A 19 5.04 -13.73 6.10
N HIS A 20 5.25 -14.87 5.46
CA HIS A 20 6.57 -15.28 4.99
C HIS A 20 6.99 -14.53 3.72
N VAL A 21 8.26 -14.10 3.70
CA VAL A 21 8.88 -13.52 2.51
C VAL A 21 9.24 -14.64 1.54
N LEU A 22 8.73 -14.55 0.31
CA LEU A 22 8.97 -15.54 -0.74
C LEU A 22 10.25 -15.24 -1.53
N ASN A 23 10.87 -16.31 -2.01
CA ASN A 23 11.95 -16.20 -3.00
C ASN A 23 11.39 -15.85 -4.39
N ALA A 24 12.27 -15.56 -5.34
CA ALA A 24 11.87 -15.16 -6.69
C ALA A 24 10.97 -16.19 -7.39
N THR A 25 11.21 -17.49 -7.18
CA THR A 25 10.41 -18.55 -7.79
C THR A 25 9.01 -18.63 -7.17
N GLY A 26 8.91 -18.59 -5.85
CA GLY A 26 7.63 -18.62 -5.14
C GLY A 26 6.78 -17.38 -5.42
N ALA A 27 7.42 -16.21 -5.48
CA ALA A 27 6.75 -14.96 -5.78
C ALA A 27 6.15 -14.91 -7.19
N LEU A 28 6.85 -15.43 -8.21
CA LEU A 28 6.36 -15.48 -9.59
C LEU A 28 5.31 -16.58 -9.81
N SER A 29 5.44 -17.71 -9.11
CA SER A 29 4.47 -18.82 -9.24
C SER A 29 3.22 -18.63 -8.40
N GLY A 30 3.24 -17.70 -7.43
CA GLY A 30 2.18 -17.56 -6.43
C GLY A 30 2.12 -18.73 -5.44
N ASP A 31 3.18 -19.56 -5.39
CA ASP A 31 3.27 -20.70 -4.47
C ASP A 31 3.92 -20.27 -3.15
N GLY A 32 3.08 -20.13 -2.12
CA GLY A 32 3.48 -19.82 -0.75
C GLY A 32 4.05 -20.99 0.05
N GLY A 33 4.42 -22.11 -0.61
CA GLY A 33 4.96 -23.28 0.07
C GLY A 33 6.28 -23.01 0.78
N GLU A 34 6.57 -23.78 1.84
CA GLU A 34 7.75 -23.63 2.70
C GLU A 34 9.10 -23.71 1.93
N ALA A 35 9.14 -24.40 0.80
CA ALA A 35 10.29 -24.48 -0.07
C ALA A 35 10.66 -23.12 -0.72
N ASN A 36 9.69 -22.24 -0.80
CA ASN A 36 9.82 -20.93 -1.42
C ASN A 36 10.06 -19.79 -0.42
N TRP A 37 10.15 -20.08 0.87
CA TRP A 37 10.43 -19.08 1.89
C TRP A 37 11.90 -18.67 1.89
N VAL A 38 12.15 -17.40 2.10
CA VAL A 38 13.50 -16.88 2.28
C VAL A 38 13.99 -17.23 3.66
N LYS A 39 15.06 -18.05 3.72
CA LYS A 39 15.67 -18.53 4.96
C LYS A 39 17.03 -17.89 5.16
N VAL A 40 17.28 -17.34 6.34
CA VAL A 40 18.57 -16.73 6.73
C VAL A 40 19.00 -17.23 8.10
N ASP A 41 20.31 -17.35 8.36
CA ASP A 41 20.79 -17.71 9.69
C ASP A 41 20.68 -16.49 10.64
N PRO A 42 19.96 -16.60 11.76
CA PRO A 42 19.78 -15.52 12.71
C PRO A 42 21.08 -15.07 13.40
N ASN A 43 22.08 -15.94 13.48
CA ASN A 43 23.33 -15.65 14.18
C ASN A 43 24.35 -14.93 13.30
N GLU A 44 24.09 -14.80 12.00
CA GLU A 44 24.99 -14.21 11.03
C GLU A 44 24.42 -12.94 10.42
N LYS A 45 25.29 -11.98 10.16
CA LYS A 45 24.87 -10.76 9.44
C LYS A 45 24.62 -11.10 7.98
N PHE A 46 23.53 -10.57 7.46
CA PHE A 46 23.19 -10.67 6.04
C PHE A 46 23.19 -9.30 5.38
N SER A 47 23.44 -9.29 4.09
CA SER A 47 23.34 -8.09 3.25
C SER A 47 22.45 -8.41 2.05
N VAL A 48 21.61 -7.47 1.69
CA VAL A 48 20.76 -7.54 0.49
C VAL A 48 21.22 -6.50 -0.50
N ASN A 49 21.47 -6.91 -1.73
CA ASN A 49 21.81 -5.98 -2.80
C ASN A 49 20.54 -5.41 -3.49
N SER A 50 20.72 -4.45 -4.39
CA SER A 50 19.61 -3.80 -5.11
C SER A 50 18.79 -4.77 -5.99
N LEU A 51 19.35 -5.90 -6.38
CA LEU A 51 18.66 -6.94 -7.15
C LEU A 51 17.95 -7.99 -6.29
N GLY A 52 17.96 -7.81 -4.96
CA GLY A 52 17.30 -8.74 -4.03
C GLY A 52 18.10 -9.98 -3.66
N TYR A 53 19.38 -10.10 -4.06
CA TYR A 53 20.22 -11.20 -3.64
C TYR A 53 20.64 -11.03 -2.19
N ILE A 54 20.43 -12.08 -1.39
CA ILE A 54 20.79 -12.14 0.02
C ILE A 54 22.12 -12.87 0.17
N THR A 55 23.10 -12.20 0.75
CA THR A 55 24.41 -12.77 1.02
C THR A 55 24.68 -12.81 2.52
N GLN A 56 25.18 -13.98 3.00
CA GLN A 56 25.72 -14.19 4.34
C GLN A 56 27.11 -14.77 4.21
N ASN A 57 28.09 -14.27 4.96
CA ASN A 57 29.50 -14.72 4.89
C ASN A 57 30.07 -14.75 3.45
N ASN A 58 29.72 -13.78 2.62
CA ASN A 58 30.10 -13.76 1.19
C ASN A 58 29.55 -14.92 0.35
N GLN A 59 28.56 -15.65 0.85
CA GLN A 59 27.87 -16.71 0.11
C GLN A 59 26.44 -16.26 -0.19
N LEU A 60 25.96 -16.57 -1.39
CA LEU A 60 24.57 -16.35 -1.78
C LEU A 60 23.68 -17.35 -1.05
N VAL A 61 22.76 -16.86 -0.23
CA VAL A 61 21.83 -17.68 0.55
C VAL A 61 20.47 -17.78 -0.10
N GLY A 62 20.04 -16.71 -0.78
CA GLY A 62 18.75 -16.67 -1.44
C GLY A 62 18.50 -15.37 -2.19
N THR A 63 17.31 -15.24 -2.75
CA THR A 63 16.85 -14.02 -3.42
C THR A 63 15.48 -13.65 -2.91
N ILE A 64 15.21 -12.37 -2.69
CA ILE A 64 13.88 -11.86 -2.39
C ILE A 64 13.07 -11.82 -3.69
N GLY A 65 11.85 -12.33 -3.67
CA GLY A 65 10.94 -12.25 -4.80
C GLY A 65 10.31 -10.86 -4.91
N VAL A 66 10.63 -10.14 -5.98
CA VAL A 66 10.00 -8.87 -6.32
C VAL A 66 9.16 -9.09 -7.56
N VAL A 67 7.88 -8.77 -7.44
CA VAL A 67 6.89 -8.98 -8.49
C VAL A 67 6.09 -7.72 -8.73
N ASP A 68 5.55 -7.62 -9.93
CA ASP A 68 4.60 -6.60 -10.33
C ASP A 68 3.34 -7.27 -10.88
N VAL A 69 2.33 -6.50 -11.22
CA VAL A 69 1.08 -6.99 -11.79
C VAL A 69 0.84 -6.31 -13.12
N ASP A 70 0.42 -7.08 -14.11
CA ASP A 70 0.16 -6.60 -15.47
C ASP A 70 -0.95 -5.52 -15.54
N ASN A 71 -1.94 -5.60 -14.65
CA ASN A 71 -3.02 -4.63 -14.56
C ASN A 71 -3.40 -4.37 -13.09
N TYR A 72 -3.23 -3.13 -12.66
CA TYR A 72 -3.53 -2.68 -11.29
C TYR A 72 -5.03 -2.65 -10.94
N ASP A 73 -5.93 -2.78 -11.91
CA ASP A 73 -7.38 -2.90 -11.65
C ASP A 73 -7.74 -4.19 -10.91
N TYR A 74 -6.86 -5.20 -10.95
CA TYR A 74 -7.03 -6.48 -10.27
C TYR A 74 -6.35 -6.56 -8.90
N ILE A 75 -5.88 -5.42 -8.36
CA ILE A 75 -5.28 -5.33 -7.04
C ILE A 75 -6.28 -4.72 -6.07
N GLU A 76 -6.57 -5.42 -5.00
CA GLU A 76 -7.33 -4.90 -3.86
C GLU A 76 -6.44 -4.72 -2.64
N LYS A 77 -6.63 -3.63 -1.92
CA LYS A 77 -5.91 -3.40 -0.68
C LYS A 77 -6.37 -4.41 0.39
N TYR A 78 -5.41 -5.10 0.99
CA TYR A 78 -5.63 -6.04 2.08
C TYR A 78 -4.86 -5.60 3.33
N GLY A 79 -5.58 -5.32 4.42
CA GLY A 79 -4.95 -4.79 5.65
C GLY A 79 -4.33 -3.40 5.48
N GLU A 80 -3.23 -3.15 6.18
CA GLU A 80 -2.56 -1.84 6.17
C GLU A 80 -1.55 -1.70 5.02
N ASN A 81 -0.74 -2.74 4.77
CA ASN A 81 0.41 -2.68 3.86
C ASN A 81 0.42 -3.79 2.81
N LEU A 82 -0.62 -4.63 2.76
CA LEU A 82 -0.71 -5.75 1.84
C LEU A 82 -1.69 -5.47 0.71
N TYR A 83 -1.52 -6.20 -0.37
CA TYR A 83 -2.40 -6.20 -1.52
C TYR A 83 -2.75 -7.63 -1.90
N ASN A 84 -4.01 -7.86 -2.24
CA ASN A 84 -4.51 -9.12 -2.73
C ASN A 84 -4.75 -9.02 -4.24
N LEU A 85 -4.34 -10.05 -4.98
CA LEU A 85 -4.61 -10.13 -6.40
C LEU A 85 -5.95 -10.82 -6.62
N THR A 86 -6.88 -10.14 -7.28
CA THR A 86 -8.19 -10.69 -7.64
C THR A 86 -8.10 -11.54 -8.90
N ALA A 87 -9.12 -12.38 -9.13
CA ALA A 87 -9.16 -13.25 -10.29
C ALA A 87 -9.11 -12.46 -11.61
N GLY A 88 -8.13 -12.76 -12.43
CA GLY A 88 -7.91 -12.13 -13.73
C GLY A 88 -6.62 -11.32 -13.86
N GLY A 89 -5.96 -10.96 -12.75
CA GLY A 89 -4.63 -10.36 -12.78
C GLY A 89 -3.52 -11.41 -12.88
N ASN A 90 -2.42 -11.07 -13.53
CA ASN A 90 -1.24 -11.92 -13.63
C ASN A 90 -0.05 -11.27 -12.94
N ILE A 91 0.74 -12.09 -12.26
CA ILE A 91 1.99 -11.69 -11.65
C ILE A 91 3.08 -11.70 -12.72
N ILE A 92 3.83 -10.62 -12.81
CA ILE A 92 4.98 -10.47 -13.72
C ILE A 92 6.25 -10.16 -12.92
N ALA A 93 7.41 -10.38 -13.53
CA ALA A 93 8.68 -10.00 -12.91
C ALA A 93 8.78 -8.48 -12.81
N SER A 94 9.25 -7.97 -11.69
CA SER A 94 9.47 -6.54 -11.46
C SER A 94 10.94 -6.18 -11.64
N ASP A 95 11.19 -5.00 -12.21
CA ASP A 95 12.52 -4.38 -12.29
C ASP A 95 12.80 -3.45 -11.09
N ALA A 96 11.95 -3.47 -10.05
CA ALA A 96 12.12 -2.60 -8.89
C ALA A 96 13.37 -2.97 -8.10
N GLU A 97 14.08 -1.94 -7.65
CA GLU A 97 15.28 -2.09 -6.83
C GLU A 97 14.93 -2.19 -5.35
N ILE A 98 15.70 -3.01 -4.63
CA ILE A 98 15.58 -3.17 -3.18
C ILE A 98 16.66 -2.37 -2.48
N GLU A 99 16.27 -1.56 -1.51
CA GLU A 99 17.20 -0.82 -0.65
C GLU A 99 17.08 -1.31 0.80
N GLN A 100 18.15 -1.93 1.30
CA GLN A 100 18.19 -2.44 2.66
C GLN A 100 18.33 -1.31 3.68
N GLY A 101 17.46 -1.31 4.71
CA GLY A 101 17.53 -0.32 5.79
C GLY A 101 16.82 1.01 5.48
N ALA A 102 16.18 1.12 4.33
CA ALA A 102 15.32 2.23 3.97
C ALA A 102 13.85 1.95 4.31
N LEU A 103 13.12 3.01 4.59
CA LEU A 103 11.67 2.99 4.72
C LEU A 103 11.10 3.88 3.62
N GLU A 104 10.16 3.33 2.86
CA GLU A 104 9.42 4.12 1.89
C GLU A 104 8.49 5.10 2.61
N THR A 105 8.64 6.38 2.29
CA THR A 105 7.75 7.42 2.81
C THR A 105 6.68 7.77 1.77
N SER A 106 5.53 8.26 2.25
CA SER A 106 4.49 8.74 1.36
C SER A 106 4.99 9.88 0.49
N ASN A 107 4.70 9.85 -0.80
CA ASN A 107 4.93 10.95 -1.73
C ASN A 107 3.82 12.02 -1.68
N VAL A 108 2.83 11.85 -0.81
CA VAL A 108 1.74 12.81 -0.63
C VAL A 108 2.20 13.95 0.26
N ASN A 109 2.06 15.17 -0.23
CA ASN A 109 2.31 16.37 0.58
C ASN A 109 1.09 16.67 1.44
N VAL A 110 1.18 16.32 2.73
CA VAL A 110 0.09 16.47 3.71
C VAL A 110 -0.44 17.90 3.78
N VAL A 111 0.44 18.90 3.67
CA VAL A 111 0.02 20.32 3.73
C VAL A 111 -0.85 20.69 2.54
N ASN A 112 -0.48 20.26 1.34
CA ASN A 112 -1.28 20.52 0.14
C ASN A 112 -2.65 19.82 0.22
N GLU A 113 -2.67 18.59 0.69
CA GLU A 113 -3.93 17.85 0.84
C GLU A 113 -4.84 18.46 1.92
N MET A 114 -4.27 18.98 3.01
CA MET A 114 -5.06 19.73 4.00
C MET A 114 -5.66 21.02 3.41
N VAL A 115 -4.91 21.75 2.59
CA VAL A 115 -5.43 22.94 1.91
C VAL A 115 -6.55 22.59 0.92
N ASN A 116 -6.36 21.51 0.17
CA ASN A 116 -7.38 20.98 -0.75
C ASN A 116 -8.66 20.60 0.01
N MET A 117 -8.53 19.90 1.13
CA MET A 117 -9.65 19.51 1.98
C MET A 117 -10.41 20.72 2.53
N ILE A 118 -9.70 21.74 3.04
CA ILE A 118 -10.31 22.99 3.52
C ILE A 118 -11.06 23.71 2.39
N THR A 119 -10.47 23.71 1.19
CA THR A 119 -11.10 24.35 0.02
C THR A 119 -12.40 23.66 -0.37
N ILE A 120 -12.39 22.32 -0.40
CA ILE A 120 -13.58 21.50 -0.69
C ILE A 120 -14.64 21.71 0.39
N GLN A 121 -14.26 21.71 1.66
CA GLN A 121 -15.17 21.93 2.78
C GLN A 121 -15.84 23.31 2.68
N ARG A 122 -15.08 24.36 2.40
CA ARG A 122 -15.65 25.72 2.20
C ARG A 122 -16.60 25.80 1.00
N ALA A 123 -16.28 25.10 -0.08
CA ALA A 123 -17.16 25.03 -1.24
C ALA A 123 -18.48 24.32 -0.90
N TYR A 124 -18.41 23.24 -0.13
CA TYR A 124 -19.59 22.53 0.36
C TYR A 124 -20.45 23.39 1.29
N GLU A 125 -19.82 24.07 2.27
CA GLU A 125 -20.51 25.00 3.17
C GLU A 125 -21.17 26.17 2.43
N ALA A 126 -20.51 26.72 1.40
CA ALA A 126 -21.09 27.75 0.55
C ALA A 126 -22.31 27.23 -0.21
N GLY A 127 -22.25 26.01 -0.74
CA GLY A 127 -23.38 25.35 -1.38
C GLY A 127 -24.58 25.15 -0.43
N GLN A 128 -24.31 24.69 0.78
CA GLN A 128 -25.35 24.54 1.80
C GLN A 128 -26.03 25.90 2.14
N LYS A 129 -25.22 26.96 2.29
CA LYS A 129 -25.77 28.31 2.54
C LYS A 129 -26.68 28.81 1.43
N VAL A 130 -26.34 28.50 0.18
CA VAL A 130 -27.20 28.85 -0.97
C VAL A 130 -28.53 28.10 -0.88
N ILE A 131 -28.51 26.80 -0.59
CA ILE A 131 -29.72 25.99 -0.46
C ILE A 131 -30.60 26.51 0.67
N THR A 132 -30.03 26.74 1.87
CA THR A 132 -30.79 27.28 3.00
C THR A 132 -31.37 28.68 2.72
N SER A 133 -30.63 29.54 2.01
CA SER A 133 -31.14 30.85 1.58
C SER A 133 -32.28 30.74 0.60
N ILE A 134 -32.27 29.79 -0.31
CA ILE A 134 -33.38 29.51 -1.24
C ILE A 134 -34.61 29.02 -0.46
N ASP A 135 -34.41 28.07 0.47
CA ASP A 135 -35.47 27.53 1.31
C ASP A 135 -36.13 28.64 2.14
N GLU A 136 -35.37 29.52 2.78
CA GLU A 136 -35.86 30.65 3.53
C GLU A 136 -36.65 31.65 2.62
N THR A 137 -36.19 31.83 1.39
CA THR A 137 -36.87 32.72 0.40
C THR A 137 -38.18 32.12 -0.04
N LEU A 138 -38.20 30.80 -0.28
CA LEU A 138 -39.42 30.06 -0.62
C LEU A 138 -40.42 30.07 0.53
N ASP A 139 -39.95 29.84 1.77
CA ASP A 139 -40.81 29.91 2.97
C ASP A 139 -41.47 31.29 3.14
N LYS A 140 -40.69 32.36 2.97
CA LYS A 140 -41.21 33.73 2.97
C LYS A 140 -42.20 34.01 1.83
N ALA A 141 -41.92 33.50 0.63
CA ALA A 141 -42.82 33.63 -0.51
C ALA A 141 -44.15 32.94 -0.29
N VAL A 142 -44.14 31.70 0.23
CA VAL A 142 -45.35 30.93 0.51
C VAL A 142 -46.16 31.53 1.67
N ASN A 143 -45.51 31.90 2.75
CA ASN A 143 -46.19 32.33 3.98
C ASN A 143 -46.57 33.81 3.99
N ASN A 144 -45.84 34.68 3.28
CA ASN A 144 -46.14 36.14 3.27
C ASN A 144 -46.83 36.63 1.99
N VAL A 145 -46.56 36.02 0.82
CA VAL A 145 -47.17 36.42 -0.44
C VAL A 145 -48.41 35.58 -0.76
N GLY A 146 -48.47 34.32 -0.34
CA GLY A 146 -49.63 33.42 -0.51
C GLY A 146 -50.79 33.64 0.49
N ARG A 147 -50.66 34.56 1.43
CA ARG A 147 -51.74 34.94 2.38
C ARG A 147 -52.53 36.08 1.79
N VAL A 148 -53.51 35.75 0.97
CA VAL A 148 -54.61 36.66 0.57
C VAL A 148 -55.81 36.38 1.44
#